data_69df197547c2567d0d1c834a0afcba4a
#
_entry.id   69df197547c2567d0d1c834a0afcba4a
#
_cell.length_a   1.000
_cell.length_b   1.000
_cell.length_c   1.000
_cell.angle_alpha   90.00
_cell.angle_beta   90.00
_cell.angle_gamma   90.00
#
_symmetry.space_group_name_H-M   'P 1'
#
loop_
_entity.id
_entity.type
_entity.pdbx_description
1 polymer ?
#
loop_
_entity_poly.entity_id
_entity_poly.type
_entity_poly.pdbx_seq_one_letter_code
_entity_poly.pdbx_strand_id
1 'polypeptide(L)'
;LPETLVPLTFSGNAGVTIPAGERLQSDAAAFPVEKGTAIAVSLYFAEFTEMRSGVVITGPLSGGYFAVGDQTANAVLDTDTSKKTHTVYFLSDIDVLTAAENRTLICFGDSITAQAWPDYLMERTLQCGDGTTAVIRKAASGTRILRQYDNITYDSYGLKGETRFPREIQVAGADTVLIQHGINDIIHPVGTDVNRFRPWSDLPTAAEMIEGLRFYIRTARASGLRVYMGTLLPIEGWRTYADIREKLRSEVNQWIRTTDEIDGCVDFDRAVCDPEHPTAFAAGYDSGDHLHPSLTAYARMAEEVPEALLRNEESH
;
A
#
# COMPACT_ATOMS: atom_id res chain seq x y z
N LEU A 1 -9.89 19.20 -16.90
CA LEU A 1 -10.32 20.46 -17.51
C LEU A 1 -9.10 21.21 -18.03
N PRO A 2 -9.11 21.77 -19.27
CA PRO A 2 -7.94 22.44 -19.85
C PRO A 2 -7.37 23.56 -18.97
N GLU A 3 -8.24 24.32 -18.33
CA GLU A 3 -7.90 25.42 -17.44
C GLU A 3 -7.25 25.00 -16.12
N THR A 4 -7.20 23.70 -15.81
CA THR A 4 -6.58 23.17 -14.60
C THR A 4 -5.20 22.58 -14.84
N LEU A 5 -4.66 22.65 -16.07
CA LEU A 5 -3.32 22.17 -16.38
C LEU A 5 -2.28 23.17 -15.85
N VAL A 6 -1.46 22.72 -14.90
CA VAL A 6 -0.38 23.53 -14.31
C VAL A 6 0.95 22.80 -14.48
N PRO A 7 1.95 23.41 -15.13
CA PRO A 7 3.27 22.83 -15.26
C PRO A 7 3.98 22.80 -13.90
N LEU A 8 4.63 21.67 -13.61
CA LEU A 8 5.52 21.56 -12.45
C LEU A 8 6.93 21.95 -12.84
N THR A 9 7.65 22.58 -11.89
CA THR A 9 9.06 22.90 -12.03
C THR A 9 9.88 22.31 -10.89
N PHE A 10 11.19 22.27 -11.08
CA PHE A 10 12.17 21.82 -10.10
C PHE A 10 13.29 22.87 -10.01
N SER A 11 13.28 23.69 -8.95
CA SER A 11 14.14 24.89 -8.81
C SER A 11 14.01 25.83 -10.02
N GLY A 12 12.77 26.02 -10.50
CA GLY A 12 12.43 26.88 -11.65
C GLY A 12 12.66 26.23 -13.03
N ASN A 13 13.16 25.00 -13.12
CA ASN A 13 13.38 24.30 -14.39
C ASN A 13 12.21 23.37 -14.73
N ALA A 14 11.84 23.29 -16.00
CA ALA A 14 10.73 22.46 -16.48
C ALA A 14 11.01 20.93 -16.46
N GLY A 15 12.24 20.55 -16.19
CA GLY A 15 12.64 19.13 -16.12
C GLY A 15 13.78 18.92 -15.14
N VAL A 16 13.98 17.66 -14.72
CA VAL A 16 15.01 17.31 -13.76
C VAL A 16 15.53 15.90 -14.02
N THR A 17 16.79 15.66 -13.69
CA THR A 17 17.36 14.32 -13.61
C THR A 17 17.35 13.86 -12.15
N ILE A 18 16.66 12.75 -11.85
CA ILE A 18 16.62 12.16 -10.53
C ILE A 18 17.73 11.11 -10.44
N PRO A 19 18.76 11.29 -9.58
CA PRO A 19 19.78 10.29 -9.37
C PRO A 19 19.18 8.99 -8.80
N ALA A 20 19.80 7.86 -9.10
CA ALA A 20 19.35 6.56 -8.60
C ALA A 20 19.30 6.54 -7.06
N GLY A 21 18.17 6.14 -6.50
CA GLY A 21 17.94 6.07 -5.06
C GLY A 21 17.52 7.39 -4.39
N GLU A 22 17.51 8.51 -5.13
CA GLU A 22 17.12 9.80 -4.62
C GLU A 22 15.60 10.06 -4.78
N ARG A 23 15.10 11.00 -3.98
CA ARG A 23 13.79 11.63 -4.14
C ARG A 23 13.99 13.12 -4.38
N LEU A 24 13.22 13.68 -5.31
CA LEU A 24 13.14 15.10 -5.54
C LEU A 24 11.69 15.57 -5.40
N GLN A 25 11.52 16.72 -4.79
CA GLN A 25 10.23 17.40 -4.71
C GLN A 25 10.18 18.51 -5.75
N SER A 26 9.05 18.64 -6.45
CA SER A 26 8.81 19.77 -7.34
C SER A 26 8.66 21.07 -6.54
N ASP A 27 8.80 22.19 -7.20
CA ASP A 27 8.38 23.47 -6.66
C ASP A 27 6.86 23.43 -6.38
N ALA A 28 6.39 24.24 -5.44
CA ALA A 28 4.97 24.35 -5.16
C ALA A 28 4.22 24.95 -6.36
N ALA A 29 3.16 24.28 -6.79
CA ALA A 29 2.31 24.75 -7.87
C ALA A 29 1.02 25.37 -7.32
N ALA A 30 0.59 26.49 -7.89
CA ALA A 30 -0.69 27.10 -7.57
C ALA A 30 -1.83 26.32 -8.27
N PHE A 31 -2.17 25.16 -7.69
CA PHE A 31 -3.19 24.25 -8.21
C PHE A 31 -4.25 24.03 -7.11
N PRO A 32 -5.46 24.59 -7.26
CA PRO A 32 -6.50 24.44 -6.26
C PRO A 32 -6.98 22.99 -6.24
N VAL A 33 -6.99 22.39 -5.05
CA VAL A 33 -7.49 21.02 -4.82
C VAL A 33 -8.71 21.09 -3.94
N GLU A 34 -9.80 20.51 -4.43
CA GLU A 34 -11.03 20.37 -3.66
C GLU A 34 -11.17 18.91 -3.18
N LYS A 35 -11.74 18.73 -2.00
CA LYS A 35 -12.03 17.42 -1.44
C LYS A 35 -12.86 16.56 -2.40
N GLY A 36 -12.42 15.32 -2.61
CA GLY A 36 -13.09 14.37 -3.51
C GLY A 36 -12.78 14.55 -4.99
N THR A 37 -11.91 15.52 -5.36
CA THR A 37 -11.49 15.73 -6.74
C THR A 37 -10.33 14.80 -7.11
N ALA A 38 -10.40 14.20 -8.30
CA ALA A 38 -9.28 13.43 -8.84
C ALA A 38 -8.17 14.35 -9.36
N ILE A 39 -6.93 14.00 -9.04
CA ILE A 39 -5.73 14.67 -9.53
C ILE A 39 -5.02 13.76 -10.54
N ALA A 40 -4.62 14.29 -11.68
CA ALA A 40 -3.78 13.60 -12.65
C ALA A 40 -2.38 14.22 -12.68
N VAL A 41 -1.35 13.39 -12.71
CA VAL A 41 0.04 13.81 -12.90
C VAL A 41 0.54 13.24 -14.22
N SER A 42 0.99 14.12 -15.12
CA SER A 42 1.58 13.73 -16.40
C SER A 42 3.11 13.81 -16.31
N LEU A 43 3.79 12.72 -16.67
CA LEU A 43 5.25 12.64 -16.67
C LEU A 43 5.73 12.29 -18.08
N TYR A 44 6.74 13.01 -18.59
CA TYR A 44 7.40 12.71 -19.85
C TYR A 44 8.87 12.34 -19.62
N PHE A 45 9.29 11.25 -20.22
CA PHE A 45 10.67 10.79 -20.17
C PHE A 45 11.31 11.06 -21.54
N ALA A 46 12.13 12.11 -21.61
CA ALA A 46 12.72 12.60 -22.87
C ALA A 46 13.76 11.64 -23.47
N GLU A 47 14.44 10.88 -22.60
CA GLU A 47 15.45 9.90 -23.00
C GLU A 47 15.03 8.50 -22.50
N PHE A 48 15.68 7.47 -23.06
CA PHE A 48 15.44 6.11 -22.60
C PHE A 48 15.76 6.00 -21.11
N THR A 49 14.74 5.66 -20.32
CA THR A 49 14.86 5.42 -18.88
C THR A 49 14.51 3.97 -18.60
N GLU A 50 15.46 3.23 -18.06
CA GLU A 50 15.25 1.83 -17.71
C GLU A 50 14.32 1.74 -16.47
N MET A 51 13.13 1.16 -16.66
CA MET A 51 12.16 0.95 -15.59
C MET A 51 12.27 -0.49 -15.07
N ARG A 52 13.12 -0.72 -14.07
CA ARG A 52 13.37 -2.05 -13.51
C ARG A 52 12.28 -2.50 -12.56
N SER A 53 11.61 -1.57 -11.91
CA SER A 53 10.52 -1.85 -10.98
C SER A 53 9.47 -0.76 -11.01
N GLY A 54 8.26 -1.10 -10.62
CA GLY A 54 7.14 -0.19 -10.46
C GLY A 54 6.14 -0.76 -9.47
N VAL A 55 5.36 0.08 -8.84
CA VAL A 55 4.31 -0.34 -7.91
C VAL A 55 3.02 -0.57 -8.68
N VAL A 56 2.47 -1.77 -8.56
CA VAL A 56 1.15 -2.07 -9.14
C VAL A 56 0.08 -1.66 -8.13
N ILE A 57 -0.79 -0.75 -8.55
CA ILE A 57 -1.92 -0.26 -7.78
C ILE A 57 -3.20 -0.55 -8.55
N THR A 58 -4.08 -1.35 -7.95
CA THR A 58 -5.37 -1.72 -8.55
C THR A 58 -6.49 -1.38 -7.60
N GLY A 59 -7.12 -0.26 -7.80
CA GLY A 59 -8.25 0.16 -6.98
C GLY A 59 -9.20 1.05 -7.79
N PRO A 60 -10.42 1.28 -7.33
CA PRO A 60 -11.43 2.07 -8.05
C PRO A 60 -11.04 3.53 -8.23
N LEU A 61 -10.21 4.08 -7.32
CA LEU A 61 -9.79 5.48 -7.37
C LEU A 61 -8.42 5.68 -8.01
N SER A 62 -7.74 4.60 -8.41
CA SER A 62 -6.38 4.65 -8.93
C SER A 62 -6.31 4.11 -10.37
N GLY A 63 -5.60 4.80 -11.22
CA GLY A 63 -5.41 4.38 -12.60
C GLY A 63 -4.37 5.23 -13.32
N GLY A 64 -3.89 4.73 -14.44
CA GLY A 64 -2.90 5.42 -15.25
C GLY A 64 -2.99 5.04 -16.72
N TYR A 65 -2.33 5.83 -17.52
CA TYR A 65 -2.17 5.60 -18.95
C TYR A 65 -0.74 5.92 -19.35
N PHE A 66 -0.25 5.28 -20.38
CA PHE A 66 0.98 5.70 -21.04
C PHE A 66 0.73 5.87 -22.55
N ALA A 67 1.37 6.85 -23.12
CA ALA A 67 1.28 7.20 -24.54
C ALA A 67 2.67 7.50 -25.10
N VAL A 68 2.79 7.48 -26.41
CA VAL A 68 4.03 7.84 -27.11
C VAL A 68 4.15 9.36 -27.23
N GLY A 69 5.38 9.87 -27.07
CA GLY A 69 5.69 11.29 -27.19
C GLY A 69 5.32 12.11 -25.97
N ASP A 70 5.65 13.40 -26.03
CA ASP A 70 5.34 14.34 -24.97
C ASP A 70 3.85 14.73 -25.02
N GLN A 71 3.11 14.30 -24.00
CA GLN A 71 1.69 14.60 -23.83
C GLN A 71 1.44 15.51 -22.61
N THR A 72 2.50 16.03 -21.97
CA THR A 72 2.38 16.78 -20.71
C THR A 72 1.63 18.10 -20.84
N ALA A 73 1.64 18.69 -22.03
CA ALA A 73 0.87 19.91 -22.33
C ALA A 73 -0.59 19.64 -22.74
N ASN A 74 -0.99 18.38 -22.87
CA ASN A 74 -2.33 18.02 -23.31
C ASN A 74 -3.27 17.90 -22.11
N ALA A 75 -4.29 18.73 -22.06
CA ALA A 75 -5.32 18.68 -21.03
C ALA A 75 -6.24 17.44 -21.18
N VAL A 76 -6.26 16.82 -22.33
CA VAL A 76 -6.99 15.60 -22.63
C VAL A 76 -6.01 14.60 -23.23
N LEU A 77 -5.88 13.45 -22.58
CA LEU A 77 -5.07 12.36 -23.10
C LEU A 77 -5.78 11.71 -24.29
N ASP A 78 -5.07 11.47 -25.37
CA ASP A 78 -5.60 10.68 -26.49
C ASP A 78 -5.68 9.20 -26.05
N THR A 79 -6.89 8.77 -25.73
CA THR A 79 -7.17 7.39 -25.28
C THR A 79 -7.11 6.36 -26.39
N ASP A 80 -7.17 6.76 -27.66
CA ASP A 80 -7.13 5.84 -28.80
C ASP A 80 -5.70 5.35 -29.06
N THR A 81 -4.70 6.17 -28.75
CA THR A 81 -3.28 5.86 -28.89
C THR A 81 -2.60 5.50 -27.57
N SER A 82 -3.24 5.73 -26.43
CA SER A 82 -2.71 5.41 -25.10
C SER A 82 -3.07 3.98 -24.67
N LYS A 83 -2.27 3.45 -23.73
CA LYS A 83 -2.53 2.16 -23.09
C LYS A 83 -2.79 2.36 -21.62
N LYS A 84 -3.85 1.72 -21.11
CA LYS A 84 -4.15 1.70 -19.67
C LYS A 84 -3.05 0.94 -18.91
N THR A 85 -2.68 1.45 -17.76
CA THR A 85 -1.72 0.81 -16.86
C THR A 85 -2.18 0.93 -15.41
N HIS A 86 -1.79 -0.03 -14.60
CA HIS A 86 -1.90 0.01 -13.15
C HIS A 86 -0.54 0.14 -12.47
N THR A 87 0.53 0.28 -13.24
CA THR A 87 1.89 0.43 -12.71
C THR A 87 2.24 1.91 -12.61
N VAL A 88 2.67 2.32 -11.42
CA VAL A 88 3.14 3.67 -11.14
C VAL A 88 4.66 3.68 -11.08
N TYR A 89 5.27 4.58 -11.82
CA TYR A 89 6.72 4.77 -11.89
C TYR A 89 7.08 6.18 -11.42
N PHE A 90 8.15 6.32 -10.65
CA PHE A 90 8.79 7.57 -10.23
C PHE A 90 7.95 8.55 -9.40
N LEU A 91 6.63 8.43 -9.39
CA LEU A 91 5.77 9.24 -8.53
C LEU A 91 5.62 8.54 -7.17
N SER A 92 6.04 9.19 -6.08
CA SER A 92 5.94 8.65 -4.72
C SER A 92 4.74 9.22 -3.96
N ASP A 93 4.57 10.53 -4.03
CA ASP A 93 3.61 11.28 -3.24
C ASP A 93 3.13 12.52 -3.97
N ILE A 94 1.94 12.99 -3.63
CA ILE A 94 1.42 14.31 -3.97
C ILE A 94 1.12 15.02 -2.66
N ASP A 95 1.93 16.03 -2.32
CA ASP A 95 1.73 16.82 -1.12
C ASP A 95 0.81 18.00 -1.42
N VAL A 96 -0.13 18.27 -0.52
CA VAL A 96 -1.09 19.37 -0.64
C VAL A 96 -0.95 20.27 0.58
N LEU A 97 -0.77 21.59 0.33
CA LEU A 97 -0.82 22.57 1.40
C LEU A 97 -2.27 22.72 1.88
N THR A 98 -2.49 22.47 3.14
CA THR A 98 -3.84 22.42 3.73
C THR A 98 -3.84 22.94 5.17
N ALA A 99 -4.99 22.95 5.83
CA ALA A 99 -5.13 23.38 7.21
C ALA A 99 -4.39 22.43 8.17
N ALA A 100 -3.95 22.94 9.31
CA ALA A 100 -3.09 22.23 10.26
C ALA A 100 -3.78 21.05 10.95
N GLU A 101 -5.10 21.05 11.02
CA GLU A 101 -5.93 19.95 11.55
C GLU A 101 -6.01 18.75 10.58
N ASN A 102 -5.65 18.92 9.32
CA ASN A 102 -5.65 17.83 8.35
C ASN A 102 -4.46 16.90 8.58
N ARG A 103 -4.72 15.60 8.47
CA ARG A 103 -3.76 14.53 8.75
C ARG A 103 -3.73 13.48 7.65
N THR A 104 -2.73 12.61 7.72
CA THR A 104 -2.57 11.51 6.77
C THR A 104 -2.51 10.17 7.51
N LEU A 105 -3.38 9.24 7.11
CA LEU A 105 -3.33 7.83 7.46
C LEU A 105 -2.54 7.07 6.39
N ILE A 106 -1.45 6.45 6.78
CA ILE A 106 -0.63 5.60 5.91
C ILE A 106 -1.14 4.17 5.95
N CYS A 107 -1.50 3.60 4.81
CA CYS A 107 -1.77 2.17 4.64
C CYS A 107 -0.51 1.49 4.10
N PHE A 108 0.19 0.75 4.97
CA PHE A 108 1.44 0.07 4.62
C PHE A 108 1.23 -1.43 4.47
N GLY A 109 1.77 -2.03 3.38
CA GLY A 109 1.64 -3.47 3.18
C GLY A 109 2.24 -4.02 1.89
N ASP A 110 1.65 -5.13 1.45
CA ASP A 110 2.02 -5.89 0.26
C ASP A 110 0.94 -5.77 -0.85
N SER A 111 0.73 -6.84 -1.66
CA SER A 111 -0.26 -6.85 -2.75
C SER A 111 -1.69 -6.64 -2.26
N ILE A 112 -2.03 -7.10 -1.07
CA ILE A 112 -3.37 -6.93 -0.51
C ILE A 112 -3.65 -5.44 -0.23
N THR A 113 -2.67 -4.73 0.31
CA THR A 113 -2.75 -3.28 0.54
C THR A 113 -2.55 -2.47 -0.76
N ALA A 114 -1.81 -2.98 -1.74
CA ALA A 114 -1.65 -2.34 -3.05
C ALA A 114 -2.96 -2.32 -3.87
N GLN A 115 -3.95 -3.12 -3.48
CA GLN A 115 -5.25 -3.20 -4.14
C GLN A 115 -6.29 -2.26 -3.50
N ALA A 116 -7.56 -2.64 -3.50
CA ALA A 116 -8.68 -1.71 -3.41
C ALA A 116 -9.07 -1.23 -2.01
N TRP A 117 -8.71 -1.92 -0.90
CA TRP A 117 -9.24 -1.52 0.41
C TRP A 117 -8.83 -0.11 0.86
N PRO A 118 -7.61 0.42 0.53
CA PRO A 118 -7.30 1.82 0.87
C PRO A 118 -8.14 2.82 0.06
N ASP A 119 -8.54 2.49 -1.16
CA ASP A 119 -9.42 3.34 -1.97
C ASP A 119 -10.84 3.39 -1.35
N TYR A 120 -11.40 2.23 -0.97
CA TYR A 120 -12.68 2.19 -0.25
C TYR A 120 -12.61 2.90 1.11
N LEU A 121 -11.46 2.85 1.78
CA LEU A 121 -11.24 3.61 3.00
C LEU A 121 -11.22 5.12 2.72
N MET A 122 -10.61 5.56 1.62
CA MET A 122 -10.67 6.96 1.17
C MET A 122 -12.12 7.38 0.90
N GLU A 123 -12.92 6.55 0.21
CA GLU A 123 -14.35 6.84 0.01
C GLU A 123 -15.10 7.00 1.34
N ARG A 124 -14.78 6.17 2.34
CA ARG A 124 -15.37 6.31 3.68
C ARG A 124 -15.00 7.63 4.37
N THR A 125 -13.77 8.14 4.20
CA THR A 125 -13.41 9.46 4.76
C THR A 125 -14.26 10.58 4.17
N LEU A 126 -14.72 10.43 2.93
CA LEU A 126 -15.59 11.38 2.26
C LEU A 126 -17.05 11.28 2.70
N GLN A 127 -17.49 10.07 3.08
CA GLN A 127 -18.89 9.78 3.42
C GLN A 127 -19.20 9.99 4.90
N CYS A 128 -18.36 9.46 5.78
CA CYS A 128 -18.60 9.46 7.24
C CYS A 128 -17.56 10.23 8.04
N GLY A 129 -16.44 10.61 7.43
CA GLY A 129 -15.41 11.44 8.04
C GLY A 129 -15.77 12.92 7.99
N ASP A 130 -14.97 13.73 8.69
CA ASP A 130 -15.02 15.20 8.63
C ASP A 130 -14.20 15.77 7.45
N GLY A 131 -13.53 14.87 6.71
CA GLY A 131 -12.67 15.19 5.57
C GLY A 131 -11.32 15.77 5.91
N THR A 132 -10.90 15.63 7.14
CA THR A 132 -9.57 16.05 7.59
C THR A 132 -8.51 14.98 7.39
N THR A 133 -8.90 13.73 7.07
CA THR A 133 -7.99 12.60 6.91
C THR A 133 -7.78 12.24 5.45
N ALA A 134 -6.54 12.36 4.96
CA ALA A 134 -6.11 11.76 3.71
C ALA A 134 -5.66 10.30 3.95
N VAL A 135 -6.04 9.39 3.06
CA VAL A 135 -5.56 8.00 3.10
C VAL A 135 -4.56 7.80 1.99
N ILE A 136 -3.36 7.38 2.31
CA ILE A 136 -2.34 7.09 1.32
C ILE A 136 -1.87 5.64 1.39
N ARG A 137 -1.38 5.14 0.28
CA ARG A 137 -0.95 3.76 0.10
C ARG A 137 0.55 3.69 -0.05
N LYS A 138 1.22 2.95 0.83
CA LYS A 138 2.64 2.60 0.78
C LYS A 138 2.77 1.08 0.75
N ALA A 139 2.48 0.50 -0.41
CA ALA A 139 2.37 -0.94 -0.57
C ALA A 139 3.14 -1.44 -1.79
N ALA A 140 3.78 -2.58 -1.68
CA ALA A 140 4.52 -3.22 -2.76
C ALA A 140 4.22 -4.72 -2.81
N SER A 141 3.65 -5.16 -3.92
CA SER A 141 3.21 -6.54 -4.14
C SER A 141 4.35 -7.55 -3.95
N GLY A 142 4.06 -8.65 -3.26
CA GLY A 142 5.01 -9.74 -3.06
C GLY A 142 6.09 -9.50 -2.02
N THR A 143 6.14 -8.31 -1.41
CA THR A 143 7.16 -8.01 -0.39
C THR A 143 6.94 -8.79 0.90
N ARG A 144 8.03 -9.14 1.55
CA ARG A 144 8.10 -9.80 2.86
C ARG A 144 8.60 -8.82 3.92
N ILE A 145 8.34 -9.08 5.18
CA ILE A 145 8.89 -8.31 6.30
C ILE A 145 10.40 -8.53 6.39
N LEU A 146 10.80 -9.81 6.51
CA LEU A 146 12.12 -10.24 7.00
C LEU A 146 13.13 -10.52 5.89
N ARG A 147 12.69 -11.00 4.73
CA ARG A 147 13.57 -11.49 3.67
C ARG A 147 13.33 -10.75 2.37
N GLN A 148 14.40 -10.46 1.66
CA GLN A 148 14.35 -9.93 0.32
C GLN A 148 14.70 -11.02 -0.68
N TYR A 149 14.15 -10.95 -1.89
CA TYR A 149 14.56 -11.83 -2.96
C TYR A 149 15.89 -11.37 -3.56
N ASP A 150 16.85 -12.28 -3.65
CA ASP A 150 18.20 -12.02 -4.15
C ASP A 150 18.34 -12.45 -5.62
N ASN A 151 17.35 -12.11 -6.44
CA ASN A 151 17.42 -12.43 -7.85
C ASN A 151 16.67 -11.42 -8.70
N ILE A 152 17.16 -11.24 -9.92
CA ILE A 152 16.64 -10.28 -10.89
C ILE A 152 15.18 -10.54 -11.30
N THR A 153 14.74 -11.80 -11.25
CA THR A 153 13.37 -12.18 -11.64
C THR A 153 12.32 -11.57 -10.73
N TYR A 154 12.68 -11.23 -9.50
CA TYR A 154 11.78 -10.69 -8.48
C TYR A 154 12.10 -9.26 -8.07
N ASP A 155 12.84 -8.51 -8.88
CA ASP A 155 13.10 -7.09 -8.64
C ASP A 155 11.79 -6.28 -8.48
N SER A 156 10.74 -6.70 -9.18
CA SER A 156 9.40 -6.09 -9.08
C SER A 156 8.75 -6.21 -7.70
N TYR A 157 9.21 -7.13 -6.85
CA TYR A 157 8.74 -7.23 -5.48
C TYR A 157 9.36 -6.18 -4.55
N GLY A 158 10.38 -5.47 -5.00
CA GLY A 158 11.02 -4.41 -4.24
C GLY A 158 11.78 -4.91 -2.99
N LEU A 159 12.19 -3.95 -2.18
CA LEU A 159 12.92 -4.20 -0.95
C LEU A 159 12.03 -4.85 0.12
N LYS A 160 12.63 -5.62 1.03
CA LYS A 160 11.92 -6.14 2.21
C LYS A 160 11.37 -5.01 3.07
N GLY A 161 10.30 -5.31 3.81
CA GLY A 161 9.59 -4.33 4.60
C GLY A 161 10.46 -3.61 5.63
N GLU A 162 11.34 -4.32 6.34
CA GLU A 162 12.28 -3.69 7.28
C GLU A 162 13.19 -2.64 6.64
N THR A 163 13.53 -2.78 5.37
CA THR A 163 14.36 -1.81 4.64
C THR A 163 13.56 -0.63 4.12
N ARG A 164 12.34 -0.86 3.57
CA ARG A 164 11.54 0.20 2.95
C ARG A 164 10.71 0.99 3.95
N PHE A 165 10.22 0.37 5.03
CA PHE A 165 9.31 0.98 5.99
C PHE A 165 9.82 2.32 6.57
N PRO A 166 11.08 2.44 7.04
CA PRO A 166 11.58 3.70 7.59
C PRO A 166 11.56 4.88 6.62
N ARG A 167 11.63 4.61 5.32
CA ARG A 167 11.58 5.64 4.28
C ARG A 167 10.15 5.97 3.86
N GLU A 168 9.29 4.97 3.80
CA GLU A 168 7.94 5.10 3.27
C GLU A 168 6.96 5.73 4.24
N ILE A 169 7.26 5.70 5.54
CA ILE A 169 6.46 6.39 6.55
C ILE A 169 6.80 7.88 6.72
N GLN A 170 7.84 8.38 6.02
CA GLN A 170 8.19 9.81 6.03
C GLN A 170 7.26 10.56 5.08
N VAL A 171 6.04 10.82 5.54
CA VAL A 171 4.95 11.45 4.78
C VAL A 171 4.49 12.68 5.50
N ALA A 172 4.32 13.78 4.75
CA ALA A 172 3.84 15.04 5.30
C ALA A 172 2.45 14.89 5.94
N GLY A 173 2.27 15.43 7.15
CA GLY A 173 1.01 15.39 7.88
C GLY A 173 0.58 13.99 8.37
N ALA A 174 1.45 12.98 8.27
CA ALA A 174 1.13 11.65 8.79
C ALA A 174 1.12 11.65 10.32
N ASP A 175 0.06 11.08 10.90
CA ASP A 175 -0.08 10.87 12.33
C ASP A 175 -0.33 9.41 12.69
N THR A 176 -0.70 8.59 11.70
CA THR A 176 -1.09 7.20 11.91
C THR A 176 -0.61 6.31 10.76
N VAL A 177 -0.17 5.11 11.08
CA VAL A 177 0.08 4.04 10.12
C VAL A 177 -0.77 2.81 10.45
N LEU A 178 -1.47 2.29 9.45
CA LEU A 178 -2.16 1.00 9.49
C LEU A 178 -1.35 0.00 8.66
N ILE A 179 -0.81 -1.02 9.31
CA ILE A 179 0.09 -2.01 8.74
C ILE A 179 -0.66 -3.31 8.49
N GLN A 180 -0.73 -3.77 7.23
CA GLN A 180 -1.23 -5.08 6.85
C GLN A 180 -0.16 -5.75 5.99
N HIS A 181 0.80 -6.48 6.62
CA HIS A 181 1.99 -7.01 5.96
C HIS A 181 2.48 -8.27 6.64
N GLY A 182 3.01 -9.23 5.86
CA GLY A 182 3.65 -10.44 6.39
C GLY A 182 3.15 -11.75 5.79
N ILE A 183 2.06 -11.75 5.04
CA ILE A 183 1.55 -12.99 4.45
C ILE A 183 2.57 -13.65 3.50
N ASN A 184 3.38 -12.86 2.80
CA ASN A 184 4.39 -13.35 1.88
C ASN A 184 5.58 -14.02 2.56
N ASP A 185 5.87 -13.68 3.82
CA ASP A 185 6.85 -14.40 4.63
C ASP A 185 6.40 -15.85 4.86
N ILE A 186 5.10 -16.08 4.98
CA ILE A 186 4.47 -17.38 5.22
C ILE A 186 4.35 -18.20 3.94
N ILE A 187 3.87 -17.60 2.84
CA ILE A 187 3.48 -18.36 1.64
C ILE A 187 4.58 -18.55 0.60
N HIS A 188 5.62 -17.72 0.62
CA HIS A 188 6.65 -17.77 -0.43
C HIS A 188 7.71 -18.87 -0.25
N PRO A 189 8.19 -19.24 0.93
CA PRO A 189 9.15 -20.33 1.06
C PRO A 189 8.54 -21.66 0.60
N VAL A 190 9.14 -22.30 -0.40
CA VAL A 190 8.62 -23.53 -1.03
C VAL A 190 9.68 -24.62 -1.23
N GLY A 191 10.94 -24.31 -0.87
CA GLY A 191 12.09 -25.19 -1.07
C GLY A 191 12.85 -24.89 -2.37
N THR A 192 14.14 -25.14 -2.33
CA THR A 192 15.06 -24.88 -3.48
C THR A 192 14.87 -25.83 -4.65
N ASP A 193 14.26 -26.97 -4.40
CA ASP A 193 13.82 -27.95 -5.39
C ASP A 193 12.63 -27.45 -6.23
N VAL A 194 11.77 -26.62 -5.64
CA VAL A 194 10.65 -25.98 -6.35
C VAL A 194 11.04 -24.63 -6.93
N ASN A 195 11.75 -23.82 -6.16
CA ASN A 195 12.25 -22.52 -6.59
C ASN A 195 13.54 -22.18 -5.83
N ARG A 196 14.66 -22.11 -6.55
CA ARG A 196 16.00 -21.87 -5.98
C ARG A 196 16.13 -20.60 -5.14
N PHE A 197 15.21 -19.63 -5.33
CA PHE A 197 15.18 -18.34 -4.63
C PHE A 197 14.21 -18.31 -3.44
N ARG A 198 13.56 -19.45 -3.14
CA ARG A 198 12.54 -19.56 -2.07
C ARG A 198 12.82 -20.75 -1.16
N PRO A 199 14.01 -20.82 -0.55
CA PRO A 199 14.40 -21.95 0.30
C PRO A 199 13.47 -22.09 1.52
N TRP A 200 13.34 -23.32 2.03
CA TRP A 200 12.61 -23.59 3.27
C TRP A 200 13.19 -22.86 4.48
N SER A 201 14.50 -22.57 4.46
CA SER A 201 15.16 -21.77 5.51
C SER A 201 14.62 -20.34 5.62
N ASP A 202 13.88 -19.87 4.65
CA ASP A 202 13.23 -18.55 4.68
C ASP A 202 11.88 -18.57 5.37
N LEU A 203 11.28 -19.76 5.65
CA LEU A 203 10.04 -19.84 6.42
C LEU A 203 10.32 -19.43 7.87
N PRO A 204 9.73 -18.32 8.33
CA PRO A 204 10.01 -17.83 9.67
C PRO A 204 9.23 -18.60 10.73
N THR A 205 9.63 -18.42 11.96
CA THR A 205 8.82 -18.67 13.14
C THR A 205 7.88 -17.49 13.42
N ALA A 206 6.83 -17.72 14.22
CA ALA A 206 5.98 -16.63 14.69
C ALA A 206 6.77 -15.57 15.48
N ALA A 207 7.74 -16.00 16.28
CA ALA A 207 8.61 -15.08 17.05
C ALA A 207 9.44 -14.17 16.15
N GLU A 208 9.99 -14.68 15.05
CA GLU A 208 10.72 -13.85 14.08
C GLU A 208 9.80 -12.85 13.38
N MET A 209 8.60 -13.27 12.97
CA MET A 209 7.61 -12.35 12.37
C MET A 209 7.17 -11.27 13.34
N ILE A 210 6.89 -11.63 14.59
CA ILE A 210 6.51 -10.68 15.65
C ILE A 210 7.64 -9.67 15.89
N GLU A 211 8.90 -10.12 15.91
CA GLU A 211 10.02 -9.17 16.07
C GLU A 211 10.16 -8.22 14.86
N GLY A 212 9.90 -8.69 13.65
CA GLY A 212 9.81 -7.84 12.47
C GLY A 212 8.66 -6.81 12.56
N LEU A 213 7.49 -7.21 13.08
CA LEU A 213 6.39 -6.29 13.35
C LEU A 213 6.73 -5.29 14.48
N ARG A 214 7.44 -5.73 15.52
CA ARG A 214 7.97 -4.83 16.56
C ARG A 214 8.96 -3.81 16.02
N PHE A 215 9.77 -4.20 15.03
CA PHE A 215 10.62 -3.23 14.34
C PHE A 215 9.78 -2.11 13.70
N TYR A 216 8.65 -2.44 13.05
CA TYR A 216 7.74 -1.43 12.51
C TYR A 216 7.16 -0.54 13.61
N ILE A 217 6.72 -1.11 14.73
CA ILE A 217 6.17 -0.35 15.87
C ILE A 217 7.21 0.66 16.38
N ARG A 218 8.43 0.19 16.66
CA ARG A 218 9.50 1.08 17.18
C ARG A 218 9.83 2.19 16.19
N THR A 219 9.90 1.86 14.89
CA THR A 219 10.21 2.83 13.84
C THR A 219 9.10 3.88 13.67
N ALA A 220 7.85 3.46 13.63
CA ALA A 220 6.70 4.35 13.53
C ALA A 220 6.60 5.27 14.76
N ARG A 221 6.74 4.72 15.96
CA ARG A 221 6.73 5.48 17.20
C ARG A 221 7.86 6.51 17.27
N ALA A 222 9.06 6.14 16.81
CA ALA A 222 10.19 7.08 16.72
C ALA A 222 9.91 8.24 15.72
N SER A 223 9.01 8.03 14.76
CA SER A 223 8.52 9.05 13.82
C SER A 223 7.26 9.78 14.33
N GLY A 224 6.81 9.52 15.56
CA GLY A 224 5.63 10.17 16.16
C GLY A 224 4.29 9.61 15.69
N LEU A 225 4.25 8.46 15.00
CA LEU A 225 3.03 7.88 14.46
C LEU A 225 2.33 6.99 15.49
N ARG A 226 1.01 7.02 15.49
CA ARG A 226 0.15 5.96 16.05
C ARG A 226 0.23 4.73 15.15
N VAL A 227 0.18 3.54 15.76
CA VAL A 227 0.36 2.27 15.05
C VAL A 227 -0.87 1.40 15.19
N TYR A 228 -1.53 1.12 14.08
CA TYR A 228 -2.58 0.13 13.97
C TYR A 228 -2.08 -1.05 13.13
N MET A 229 -2.53 -2.26 13.47
CA MET A 229 -2.20 -3.44 12.69
C MET A 229 -3.43 -4.19 12.23
N GLY A 230 -3.45 -4.52 10.93
CA GLY A 230 -4.41 -5.43 10.33
C GLY A 230 -3.94 -6.87 10.45
N THR A 231 -4.85 -7.79 10.75
CA THR A 231 -4.58 -9.22 10.77
C THR A 231 -4.34 -9.76 9.36
N LEU A 232 -3.55 -10.84 9.25
CA LEU A 232 -3.27 -11.55 8.00
C LEU A 232 -4.50 -12.36 7.57
N LEU A 233 -4.87 -12.25 6.30
CA LEU A 233 -6.09 -12.84 5.76
C LEU A 233 -6.03 -14.37 5.66
N PRO A 234 -7.19 -15.06 5.52
CA PRO A 234 -7.26 -16.50 5.27
C PRO A 234 -6.48 -16.91 4.03
N ILE A 235 -5.93 -18.12 4.03
CA ILE A 235 -5.10 -18.66 2.94
C ILE A 235 -5.47 -20.08 2.52
N GLU A 236 -6.55 -20.67 3.05
CA GLU A 236 -6.97 -22.00 2.65
C GLU A 236 -7.36 -22.02 1.17
N GLY A 237 -6.83 -23.00 0.44
CA GLY A 237 -6.96 -23.09 -1.01
C GLY A 237 -5.80 -22.45 -1.79
N TRP A 238 -4.99 -21.56 -1.18
CA TRP A 238 -3.81 -21.05 -1.84
C TRP A 238 -2.82 -22.17 -2.18
N ARG A 239 -2.17 -22.09 -3.33
CA ARG A 239 -1.30 -23.14 -3.90
C ARG A 239 -0.19 -23.66 -2.98
N THR A 240 0.21 -22.90 -1.97
CA THR A 240 1.22 -23.32 -0.99
C THR A 240 0.63 -23.53 0.41
N TYR A 241 -0.71 -23.58 0.54
CA TYR A 241 -1.38 -23.85 1.81
C TYR A 241 -0.88 -25.13 2.43
N ALA A 242 -0.68 -25.10 3.74
CA ALA A 242 -0.36 -26.25 4.59
C ALA A 242 -0.64 -25.89 6.05
N ASP A 243 -0.92 -26.86 6.88
CA ASP A 243 -1.26 -26.66 8.31
C ASP A 243 -0.19 -25.88 9.06
N ILE A 244 1.09 -26.09 8.74
CA ILE A 244 2.19 -25.35 9.36
C ILE A 244 2.14 -23.85 9.05
N ARG A 245 1.69 -23.47 7.84
CA ARG A 245 1.55 -22.09 7.43
C ARG A 245 0.34 -21.43 8.06
N GLU A 246 -0.77 -22.16 8.13
CA GLU A 246 -1.98 -21.69 8.80
C GLU A 246 -1.74 -21.52 10.30
N LYS A 247 -1.03 -22.47 10.93
CA LYS A 247 -0.62 -22.33 12.33
C LYS A 247 0.21 -21.06 12.54
N LEU A 248 1.21 -20.82 11.68
CA LEU A 248 2.06 -19.63 11.75
C LEU A 248 1.24 -18.36 11.60
N ARG A 249 0.33 -18.28 10.60
CA ARG A 249 -0.59 -17.15 10.39
C ARG A 249 -1.45 -16.90 11.62
N SER A 250 -2.02 -17.98 12.16
CA SER A 250 -2.89 -17.90 13.34
C SER A 250 -2.16 -17.41 14.58
N GLU A 251 -0.91 -17.86 14.82
CA GLU A 251 -0.08 -17.40 15.94
C GLU A 251 0.26 -15.90 15.83
N VAL A 252 0.60 -15.43 14.62
CA VAL A 252 0.85 -14.01 14.37
C VAL A 252 -0.43 -13.18 14.55
N ASN A 253 -1.56 -13.64 14.01
CA ASN A 253 -2.85 -12.95 14.18
C ASN A 253 -3.29 -12.91 15.64
N GLN A 254 -3.05 -14.00 16.40
CA GLN A 254 -3.35 -14.01 17.83
C GLN A 254 -2.54 -12.94 18.58
N TRP A 255 -1.24 -12.80 18.24
CA TRP A 255 -0.43 -11.75 18.84
C TRP A 255 -0.93 -10.34 18.44
N ILE A 256 -1.25 -10.09 17.16
CA ILE A 256 -1.79 -8.80 16.71
C ILE A 256 -3.08 -8.43 17.48
N ARG A 257 -3.95 -9.40 17.75
CA ARG A 257 -5.21 -9.19 18.47
C ARG A 257 -5.04 -8.90 19.96
N THR A 258 -3.95 -9.34 20.57
CA THR A 258 -3.80 -9.32 22.04
C THR A 258 -2.66 -8.47 22.56
N THR A 259 -1.80 -7.97 21.67
CA THR A 259 -0.68 -7.12 22.09
C THR A 259 -1.15 -5.75 22.53
N ASP A 260 -0.50 -5.20 23.56
CA ASP A 260 -0.63 -3.82 24.03
C ASP A 260 0.43 -2.88 23.43
N GLU A 261 1.27 -3.40 22.54
CA GLU A 261 2.34 -2.64 21.90
C GLU A 261 1.85 -1.71 20.78
N ILE A 262 0.58 -1.85 20.33
CA ILE A 262 -0.05 -1.05 19.26
C ILE A 262 -1.23 -0.24 19.78
N ASP A 263 -1.65 0.78 19.04
CA ASP A 263 -2.80 1.62 19.39
C ASP A 263 -4.14 0.95 19.05
N GLY A 264 -4.15 -0.08 18.21
CA GLY A 264 -5.30 -0.90 17.93
C GLY A 264 -5.08 -1.94 16.85
N CYS A 265 -5.93 -2.97 16.91
CA CYS A 265 -6.02 -4.02 15.92
C CYS A 265 -7.21 -3.78 14.99
N VAL A 266 -7.01 -3.96 13.68
CA VAL A 266 -8.09 -4.05 12.69
C VAL A 266 -8.19 -5.51 12.25
N ASP A 267 -9.27 -6.18 12.62
CA ASP A 267 -9.38 -7.64 12.44
C ASP A 267 -9.88 -8.00 11.03
N PHE A 268 -9.07 -7.72 10.03
CA PHE A 268 -9.38 -8.03 8.64
C PHE A 268 -9.66 -9.53 8.40
N ASP A 269 -8.94 -10.41 9.11
CA ASP A 269 -9.13 -11.85 9.04
C ASP A 269 -10.58 -12.24 9.34
N ARG A 270 -11.09 -11.83 10.52
CA ARG A 270 -12.48 -12.09 10.90
C ARG A 270 -13.51 -11.38 10.04
N ALA A 271 -13.15 -10.24 9.48
CA ALA A 271 -14.07 -9.49 8.61
C ALA A 271 -14.37 -10.23 7.30
N VAL A 272 -13.43 -11.07 6.82
CA VAL A 272 -13.54 -11.70 5.50
C VAL A 272 -13.52 -13.23 5.51
N CYS A 273 -13.24 -13.87 6.67
CA CYS A 273 -13.24 -15.32 6.74
C CYS A 273 -14.66 -15.90 6.72
N ASP A 274 -14.77 -17.18 6.31
CA ASP A 274 -15.97 -17.97 6.48
C ASP A 274 -16.16 -18.28 7.98
N PRO A 275 -17.31 -17.93 8.59
CA PRO A 275 -17.53 -18.17 10.02
C PRO A 275 -17.53 -19.66 10.41
N GLU A 276 -17.84 -20.56 9.47
CA GLU A 276 -17.82 -22.03 9.72
C GLU A 276 -16.44 -22.64 9.38
N HIS A 277 -15.67 -21.99 8.50
CA HIS A 277 -14.33 -22.39 8.06
C HIS A 277 -13.35 -21.19 8.11
N PRO A 278 -12.91 -20.76 9.31
CA PRO A 278 -12.16 -19.50 9.48
C PRO A 278 -10.79 -19.43 8.79
N THR A 279 -10.32 -20.54 8.22
CA THR A 279 -9.08 -20.62 7.44
C THR A 279 -9.27 -20.26 5.97
N ALA A 280 -10.55 -20.17 5.51
CA ALA A 280 -10.95 -19.82 4.16
C ALA A 280 -11.68 -18.47 4.12
N PHE A 281 -11.72 -17.85 2.94
CA PHE A 281 -12.59 -16.70 2.70
C PHE A 281 -14.06 -17.08 2.71
N ALA A 282 -14.91 -16.20 3.19
CA ALA A 282 -16.36 -16.33 3.04
C ALA A 282 -16.76 -16.32 1.55
N ALA A 283 -17.93 -16.90 1.27
CA ALA A 283 -18.47 -16.97 -0.09
C ALA A 283 -18.56 -15.59 -0.74
N GLY A 284 -17.95 -15.44 -1.92
CA GLY A 284 -17.90 -14.17 -2.67
C GLY A 284 -16.81 -13.20 -2.23
N TYR A 285 -16.01 -13.54 -1.21
CA TYR A 285 -14.92 -12.69 -0.73
C TYR A 285 -13.54 -13.06 -1.30
N ASP A 286 -13.41 -14.22 -1.90
CA ASP A 286 -12.21 -14.65 -2.62
C ASP A 286 -12.21 -14.10 -4.06
N SER A 287 -11.07 -13.61 -4.55
CA SER A 287 -10.92 -13.23 -5.97
C SER A 287 -10.81 -14.45 -6.90
N GLY A 288 -10.68 -15.64 -6.36
CA GLY A 288 -10.51 -16.92 -7.06
C GLY A 288 -9.11 -17.50 -7.00
N ASP A 289 -8.18 -16.84 -6.33
CA ASP A 289 -6.81 -17.35 -6.14
C ASP A 289 -6.54 -17.81 -4.69
N HIS A 290 -7.50 -17.64 -3.77
CA HIS A 290 -7.45 -18.01 -2.37
C HIS A 290 -6.38 -17.27 -1.54
N LEU A 291 -6.00 -16.07 -1.98
CA LEU A 291 -5.06 -15.19 -1.30
C LEU A 291 -5.52 -13.73 -1.33
N HIS A 292 -5.97 -13.27 -2.49
CA HIS A 292 -6.39 -11.89 -2.66
C HIS A 292 -7.91 -11.78 -2.52
N PRO A 293 -8.39 -10.80 -1.74
CA PRO A 293 -9.81 -10.49 -1.62
C PRO A 293 -10.47 -10.09 -2.94
N SER A 294 -11.76 -10.38 -3.08
CA SER A 294 -12.61 -9.75 -4.09
C SER A 294 -12.83 -8.27 -3.79
N LEU A 295 -13.38 -7.51 -4.74
CA LEU A 295 -13.71 -6.10 -4.50
C LEU A 295 -14.69 -5.92 -3.34
N THR A 296 -15.65 -6.85 -3.18
CA THR A 296 -16.60 -6.85 -2.06
C THR A 296 -15.88 -7.05 -0.72
N ALA A 297 -14.90 -7.96 -0.67
CA ALA A 297 -14.11 -8.18 0.53
C ALA A 297 -13.20 -6.99 0.85
N TYR A 298 -12.62 -6.32 -0.15
CA TYR A 298 -11.86 -5.10 0.07
C TYR A 298 -12.72 -3.96 0.64
N ALA A 299 -13.97 -3.82 0.16
CA ALA A 299 -14.91 -2.88 0.75
C ALA A 299 -15.21 -3.23 2.23
N ARG A 300 -15.45 -4.52 2.51
CA ARG A 300 -15.67 -5.02 3.87
C ARG A 300 -14.46 -4.78 4.79
N MET A 301 -13.22 -4.96 4.29
CA MET A 301 -12.01 -4.63 5.03
C MET A 301 -11.95 -3.14 5.38
N ALA A 302 -12.29 -2.27 4.42
CA ALA A 302 -12.33 -0.84 4.69
C ALA A 302 -13.37 -0.47 5.75
N GLU A 303 -14.52 -1.15 5.80
CA GLU A 303 -15.55 -0.96 6.84
C GLU A 303 -15.07 -1.33 8.24
N GLU A 304 -14.14 -2.29 8.36
CA GLU A 304 -13.59 -2.73 9.64
C GLU A 304 -12.66 -1.70 10.29
N VAL A 305 -12.12 -0.76 9.51
CA VAL A 305 -11.26 0.30 10.05
C VAL A 305 -12.08 1.25 10.94
N PRO A 306 -11.66 1.49 12.20
CA PRO A 306 -12.40 2.35 13.12
C PRO A 306 -12.62 3.76 12.59
N GLU A 307 -13.83 4.29 12.73
CA GLU A 307 -14.16 5.66 12.31
C GLU A 307 -13.29 6.74 12.98
N ALA A 308 -12.82 6.50 14.20
CA ALA A 308 -11.89 7.39 14.89
C ALA A 308 -10.58 7.65 14.11
N LEU A 309 -10.22 6.75 13.18
CA LEU A 309 -9.10 6.97 12.26
C LEU A 309 -9.45 7.86 11.06
N LEU A 310 -10.74 8.12 10.83
CA LEU A 310 -11.24 8.87 9.67
C LEU A 310 -11.71 10.28 10.03
N ARG A 311 -11.69 10.62 11.32
CA ARG A 311 -12.14 11.91 11.87
C ARG A 311 -11.08 12.48 12.80
N ASN A 312 -11.06 13.80 12.92
CA ASN A 312 -10.33 14.47 13.98
C ASN A 312 -11.20 14.49 15.26
N GLU A 313 -10.72 13.89 16.36
CA GLU A 313 -11.48 13.82 17.62
C GLU A 313 -11.69 15.20 18.30
N GLU A 314 -10.98 16.24 17.86
CA GLU A 314 -11.10 17.60 18.41
C GLU A 314 -12.24 18.43 17.80
N SER A 315 -13.05 17.86 16.90
CA SER A 315 -14.11 18.57 16.16
C SER A 315 -15.48 18.56 16.87
N HIS A 316 -15.49 18.57 18.22
CA HIS A 316 -16.76 18.67 19.01
C HIS A 316 -16.76 19.86 19.94
#